data_d90850ef3c2196c33cb4a7613806ddff
#
_entry.id   d90850ef3c2196c33cb4a7613806ddff
#
_cell.length_a   1.000
_cell.length_b   1.000
_cell.length_c   1.000
_cell.angle_alpha   90.00
_cell.angle_beta   90.00
_cell.angle_gamma   90.00
#
_symmetry.space_group_name_H-M   'P 1'
#
loop_
_entity.id
_entity.type
_entity.pdbx_description
1 polymer ?
#
loop_
_entity_poly.entity_id
_entity_poly.type
_entity_poly.pdbx_seq_one_letter_code
_entity_poly.pdbx_strand_id
1 'polypeptide(L)'
;IRERSNEGKLTTPGTWAAAGIVPDHLIPVDFSDLAFDEIIAAQAAQAEAQKAAEEAAQAAAEKADATSADSGVEDAATRASEADEAAGENAPSGAEPDSFDSEIEAPEWELDDIKVLEGKQTYLYSNDYMTDTYAHWAFLAEEGDDVLTLVENAREESRLYPRPMLTTSLSNKPYHWSAEQIEQVWQAVQESGAYPDIKTCGASNGDQYFYSTDYLSDAQAKALAEWYSVERYMSV
;
A
#
# COMPACT_ATOMS: atom_id res chain seq x y z
N ILE A 1 6.44 14.06 1.32
CA ILE A 1 5.79 12.75 1.58
C ILE A 1 6.70 11.93 2.50
N ARG A 2 7.91 11.56 2.09
CA ARG A 2 8.86 10.68 2.82
C ARG A 2 9.11 11.13 4.26
N GLU A 3 9.34 12.43 4.50
CA GLU A 3 9.53 12.98 5.85
C GLU A 3 8.31 12.75 6.75
N ARG A 4 7.10 13.00 6.24
CA ARG A 4 5.87 12.75 7.00
C ARG A 4 5.64 11.26 7.27
N SER A 5 5.93 10.41 6.28
CA SER A 5 5.88 8.95 6.46
C SER A 5 6.83 8.47 7.54
N ASN A 6 8.05 9.03 7.62
CA ASN A 6 9.00 8.74 8.69
C ASN A 6 8.49 9.18 10.09
N GLU A 7 7.63 10.19 10.16
CA GLU A 7 6.93 10.59 11.38
C GLU A 7 5.69 9.74 11.70
N GLY A 8 5.33 8.81 10.84
CA GLY A 8 4.12 8.01 10.96
C GLY A 8 2.84 8.75 10.57
N LYS A 9 2.93 9.72 9.66
CA LYS A 9 1.81 10.56 9.21
C LYS A 9 1.61 10.45 7.71
N LEU A 10 0.35 10.41 7.29
CA LEU A 10 -0.03 10.46 5.89
C LEU A 10 0.09 11.89 5.34
N THR A 11 0.27 12.01 4.05
CA THR A 11 0.31 13.28 3.33
C THR A 11 -0.99 13.44 2.55
N THR A 12 -1.62 14.61 2.66
CA THR A 12 -2.84 14.98 1.95
C THR A 12 -2.62 16.30 1.21
N PRO A 13 -3.46 16.69 0.22
CA PRO A 13 -3.39 17.98 -0.44
C PRO A 13 -3.36 19.15 0.55
N GLY A 14 -4.22 19.10 1.58
CA GLY A 14 -4.27 20.12 2.63
C GLY A 14 -2.99 20.23 3.46
N THR A 15 -2.31 19.12 3.74
CA THR A 15 -1.03 19.14 4.47
C THR A 15 0.10 19.72 3.63
N TRP A 16 0.07 19.55 2.32
CA TRP A 16 1.03 20.15 1.41
C TRP A 16 0.87 21.68 1.34
N ALA A 17 -0.37 22.13 1.21
CA ALA A 17 -0.68 23.56 1.24
C ALA A 17 -0.23 24.19 2.57
N ALA A 18 -0.51 23.54 3.70
CA ALA A 18 -0.11 24.02 5.03
C ALA A 18 1.41 24.03 5.25
N ALA A 19 2.16 23.17 4.57
CA ALA A 19 3.63 23.15 4.65
C ALA A 19 4.31 24.26 3.85
N GLY A 20 3.55 25.10 3.12
CA GLY A 20 4.10 26.21 2.33
C GLY A 20 4.99 25.76 1.16
N ILE A 21 4.78 24.53 0.67
CA ILE A 21 5.54 23.98 -0.46
C ILE A 21 5.18 24.72 -1.75
N VAL A 22 4.02 25.35 -1.76
CA VAL A 22 3.53 26.21 -2.86
C VAL A 22 3.76 27.66 -2.50
N PRO A 23 4.34 28.48 -3.38
CA PRO A 23 4.48 29.92 -3.14
C PRO A 23 3.14 30.59 -2.87
N ASP A 24 3.09 31.52 -1.90
CA ASP A 24 1.87 32.22 -1.45
C ASP A 24 1.09 32.95 -2.57
N HIS A 25 1.73 33.24 -3.70
CA HIS A 25 1.12 33.94 -4.84
C HIS A 25 0.45 33.00 -5.86
N LEU A 26 0.63 31.70 -5.71
CA LEU A 26 -0.11 30.69 -6.47
C LEU A 26 -1.27 30.23 -5.61
N ILE A 27 -2.41 29.92 -6.23
CA ILE A 27 -3.56 29.42 -5.49
C ILE A 27 -3.17 28.05 -4.88
N PRO A 28 -2.92 27.96 -3.57
CA PRO A 28 -2.23 26.80 -3.00
C PRO A 28 -2.99 25.48 -3.16
N VAL A 29 -4.32 25.56 -3.14
CA VAL A 29 -5.21 24.38 -3.24
C VAL A 29 -5.15 23.78 -4.64
N ASP A 30 -5.31 24.62 -5.65
CA ASP A 30 -5.34 24.16 -7.05
C ASP A 30 -3.99 23.54 -7.46
N PHE A 31 -2.88 24.12 -7.00
CA PHE A 31 -1.56 23.60 -7.32
C PHE A 31 -1.25 22.30 -6.56
N SER A 32 -1.64 22.19 -5.31
CA SER A 32 -1.45 20.94 -4.56
C SER A 32 -2.30 19.81 -5.14
N ASP A 33 -3.52 20.11 -5.59
CA ASP A 33 -4.40 19.12 -6.22
C ASP A 33 -3.80 18.65 -7.56
N LEU A 34 -3.29 19.55 -8.40
CA LEU A 34 -2.60 19.18 -9.65
C LEU A 34 -1.39 18.29 -9.40
N ALA A 35 -0.57 18.60 -8.41
CA ALA A 35 0.58 17.75 -8.07
C ALA A 35 0.17 16.36 -7.56
N PHE A 36 -0.92 16.28 -6.80
CA PHE A 36 -1.49 15.00 -6.39
C PHE A 36 -2.02 14.21 -7.58
N ASP A 37 -2.74 14.86 -8.48
CA ASP A 37 -3.26 14.23 -9.70
C ASP A 37 -2.13 13.67 -10.57
N GLU A 38 -1.02 14.39 -10.71
CA GLU A 38 0.18 13.91 -11.44
C GLU A 38 0.79 12.67 -10.77
N ILE A 39 0.92 12.66 -9.43
CA ILE A 39 1.44 11.50 -8.69
C ILE A 39 0.51 10.30 -8.85
N ILE A 40 -0.80 10.50 -8.73
CA ILE A 40 -1.81 9.46 -8.90
C ILE A 40 -1.77 8.91 -10.33
N ALA A 41 -1.68 9.78 -11.34
CA ALA A 41 -1.60 9.38 -12.73
C ALA A 41 -0.32 8.58 -13.03
N ALA A 42 0.82 8.98 -12.48
CA ALA A 42 2.08 8.25 -12.61
C ALA A 42 2.00 6.85 -11.99
N GLN A 43 1.41 6.72 -10.81
CA GLN A 43 1.22 5.42 -10.16
C GLN A 43 0.23 4.52 -10.90
N ALA A 44 -0.86 5.07 -11.42
CA ALA A 44 -1.81 4.31 -12.23
C ALA A 44 -1.12 3.74 -13.49
N ALA A 45 -0.30 4.56 -14.15
CA ALA A 45 0.47 4.12 -15.32
C ALA A 45 1.50 3.02 -14.97
N GLN A 46 2.17 3.13 -13.82
CA GLN A 46 3.09 2.09 -13.35
C GLN A 46 2.36 0.77 -13.02
N ALA A 47 1.20 0.86 -12.36
CA ALA A 47 0.39 -0.32 -12.04
C ALA A 47 -0.10 -1.04 -13.29
N GLU A 48 -0.53 -0.30 -14.31
CA GLU A 48 -0.91 -0.87 -15.62
C GLU A 48 0.29 -1.52 -16.33
N ALA A 49 1.45 -0.89 -16.30
CA ALA A 49 2.67 -1.43 -16.88
C ALA A 49 3.13 -2.72 -16.18
N GLN A 50 3.06 -2.78 -14.85
CA GLN A 50 3.38 -3.98 -14.07
C GLN A 50 2.40 -5.12 -14.38
N LYS A 51 1.10 -4.84 -14.43
CA LYS A 51 0.08 -5.82 -14.79
C LYS A 51 0.29 -6.37 -16.21
N ALA A 52 0.58 -5.50 -17.16
CA ALA A 52 0.88 -5.92 -18.52
C ALA A 52 2.15 -6.79 -18.61
N ALA A 53 3.18 -6.47 -17.82
CA ALA A 53 4.40 -7.27 -17.73
C ALA A 53 4.15 -8.64 -17.11
N GLU A 54 3.31 -8.72 -16.07
CA GLU A 54 2.94 -9.97 -15.42
C GLU A 54 2.10 -10.86 -16.36
N GLU A 55 1.13 -10.29 -17.06
CA GLU A 55 0.33 -11.00 -18.07
C GLU A 55 1.21 -11.52 -19.23
N ALA A 56 2.20 -10.71 -19.66
CA ALA A 56 3.15 -11.13 -20.68
C ALA A 56 4.07 -12.26 -20.19
N ALA A 57 4.52 -12.21 -18.94
CA ALA A 57 5.32 -13.26 -18.33
C ALA A 57 4.53 -14.58 -18.16
N GLN A 58 3.27 -14.51 -17.75
CA GLN A 58 2.38 -15.67 -17.67
C GLN A 58 2.12 -16.29 -19.04
N ALA A 59 1.85 -15.47 -20.07
CA ALA A 59 1.67 -15.95 -21.43
C ALA A 59 2.95 -16.58 -22.03
N ALA A 60 4.13 -16.09 -21.65
CA ALA A 60 5.40 -16.67 -22.03
C ALA A 60 5.66 -18.02 -21.35
N ALA A 61 5.29 -18.15 -20.06
CA ALA A 61 5.39 -19.39 -19.32
C ALA A 61 4.45 -20.47 -19.86
N GLU A 62 3.23 -20.10 -20.23
CA GLU A 62 2.25 -21.02 -20.83
C GLU A 62 2.69 -21.53 -22.20
N LYS A 63 3.35 -20.67 -23.01
CA LYS A 63 3.96 -21.07 -24.29
C LYS A 63 5.17 -21.98 -24.10
N ALA A 64 5.95 -21.81 -23.04
CA ALA A 64 7.10 -22.66 -22.74
C ALA A 64 6.67 -24.07 -22.32
N ASP A 65 5.58 -24.19 -21.61
CA ASP A 65 5.01 -25.49 -21.20
C ASP A 65 4.38 -26.25 -22.38
N ALA A 66 3.73 -25.51 -23.30
CA ALA A 66 3.15 -26.10 -24.52
C ALA A 66 4.20 -26.59 -25.53
N THR A 67 5.44 -26.08 -25.47
CA THR A 67 6.54 -26.50 -26.41
C THR A 67 7.35 -27.69 -25.90
N SER A 68 7.17 -28.07 -24.65
CA SER A 68 7.89 -29.18 -23.99
C SER A 68 7.31 -30.58 -24.30
N ALA A 69 6.20 -30.66 -25.02
CA ALA A 69 5.47 -31.91 -25.25
C ALA A 69 5.71 -32.56 -26.64
N ASP A 70 6.52 -31.95 -27.51
CA ASP A 70 6.82 -32.56 -28.83
C ASP A 70 8.24 -32.24 -29.30
N SER A 71 9.24 -33.05 -28.96
CA SER A 71 10.46 -33.21 -29.77
C SER A 71 11.10 -34.57 -29.51
N GLY A 72 10.76 -35.49 -30.38
CA GLY A 72 11.68 -36.57 -30.77
C GLY A 72 12.70 -36.05 -31.76
N VAL A 73 13.97 -36.23 -31.40
CA VAL A 73 15.17 -36.54 -32.20
C VAL A 73 15.21 -36.10 -33.70
N GLU A 74 16.21 -35.32 -34.07
CA GLU A 74 17.33 -35.64 -34.99
C GLU A 74 18.09 -34.39 -35.45
N ASP A 75 19.33 -34.32 -35.10
CA ASP A 75 20.64 -34.23 -35.78
C ASP A 75 20.79 -33.35 -37.04
N ALA A 76 21.87 -32.60 -37.04
CA ALA A 76 22.80 -32.21 -38.13
C ALA A 76 23.05 -30.69 -38.33
N ALA A 77 24.15 -30.28 -37.79
CA ALA A 77 25.31 -29.61 -38.42
C ALA A 77 25.15 -28.49 -39.41
N THR A 78 25.85 -27.38 -39.12
CA THR A 78 26.84 -26.64 -39.96
C THR A 78 26.35 -25.42 -40.74
N ARG A 79 26.94 -24.33 -40.44
CA ARG A 79 27.73 -23.36 -41.22
C ARG A 79 27.40 -21.89 -41.11
N ALA A 80 28.47 -21.24 -40.75
CA ALA A 80 28.83 -19.83 -40.81
C ALA A 80 28.71 -19.15 -42.20
N SER A 81 28.61 -17.84 -42.17
CA SER A 81 29.41 -16.79 -42.84
C SER A 81 28.58 -15.49 -42.91
N GLU A 82 29.05 -14.43 -42.32
CA GLU A 82 29.95 -13.37 -42.80
C GLU A 82 29.35 -12.41 -43.85
N ALA A 83 29.45 -11.11 -43.45
CA ALA A 83 29.76 -9.89 -44.22
C ALA A 83 28.63 -9.30 -45.10
N ASP A 84 28.43 -8.02 -45.26
CA ASP A 84 29.38 -6.91 -45.44
C ASP A 84 28.61 -5.56 -45.51
N GLU A 85 29.38 -4.50 -45.33
CA GLU A 85 29.16 -3.07 -45.42
C GLU A 85 28.37 -2.55 -46.62
N ALA A 86 27.78 -1.36 -46.49
CA ALA A 86 28.17 -0.18 -47.26
C ALA A 86 27.38 1.09 -46.96
N ALA A 87 28.12 2.14 -46.81
CA ALA A 87 27.89 3.55 -46.65
C ALA A 87 27.04 4.23 -47.76
N GLY A 88 26.50 5.42 -47.44
CA GLY A 88 25.95 6.38 -48.42
C GLY A 88 25.56 7.71 -47.80
N GLU A 89 26.50 8.67 -47.81
CA GLU A 89 26.30 10.10 -47.53
C GLU A 89 25.25 10.73 -48.46
N ASN A 90 24.49 11.69 -47.95
CA ASN A 90 24.42 13.06 -48.49
C ASN A 90 23.47 13.96 -47.70
N ALA A 91 24.00 15.07 -47.14
CA ALA A 91 23.24 16.27 -46.80
C ALA A 91 23.14 17.18 -48.07
N PRO A 92 22.20 18.17 -48.15
CA PRO A 92 22.49 19.45 -47.51
C PRO A 92 21.28 20.26 -46.98
N SER A 93 21.56 21.05 -45.95
CA SER A 93 21.24 22.46 -45.77
C SER A 93 19.82 23.00 -46.05
N GLY A 94 19.24 23.55 -45.01
CA GLY A 94 18.10 24.48 -45.11
C GLY A 94 17.65 24.98 -43.73
N ALA A 95 18.21 26.14 -43.32
CA ALA A 95 17.63 27.20 -42.48
C ALA A 95 16.78 26.81 -41.26
N GLU A 96 17.31 27.15 -40.11
CA GLU A 96 16.60 27.32 -38.85
C GLU A 96 15.47 28.32 -38.92
N PRO A 97 14.42 28.13 -38.03
CA PRO A 97 14.16 29.21 -37.12
C PRO A 97 14.38 28.76 -35.66
N ASP A 98 15.03 29.63 -34.90
CA ASP A 98 15.11 29.66 -33.45
C ASP A 98 13.79 29.18 -32.83
N SER A 99 13.70 27.94 -32.49
CA SER A 99 12.79 27.48 -31.44
C SER A 99 13.63 27.33 -30.18
N PHE A 100 13.46 28.27 -29.31
CA PHE A 100 13.88 28.24 -27.91
C PHE A 100 13.02 27.16 -27.20
N ASP A 101 13.19 25.94 -27.63
CA ASP A 101 12.66 24.77 -26.98
C ASP A 101 13.77 24.26 -26.05
N SER A 102 13.96 25.00 -24.95
CA SER A 102 14.62 24.41 -23.82
C SER A 102 13.66 23.33 -23.32
N GLU A 103 13.86 22.10 -23.79
CA GLU A 103 13.38 20.92 -23.08
C GLU A 103 13.88 21.06 -21.65
N ILE A 104 13.02 21.62 -20.80
CA ILE A 104 13.14 21.43 -19.36
C ILE A 104 12.89 19.94 -19.20
N GLU A 105 13.97 19.16 -19.17
CA GLU A 105 13.87 17.77 -18.72
C GLU A 105 13.15 17.83 -17.38
N ALA A 106 11.88 17.41 -17.39
CA ALA A 106 11.14 17.26 -16.15
C ALA A 106 11.97 16.33 -15.25
N PRO A 107 12.24 16.70 -14.01
CA PRO A 107 13.01 15.85 -13.14
C PRO A 107 12.34 14.46 -13.10
N GLU A 108 13.11 13.44 -13.40
CA GLU A 108 12.68 12.05 -13.29
C GLU A 108 12.39 11.79 -11.80
N TRP A 109 11.11 11.87 -11.43
CA TRP A 109 10.67 11.66 -10.05
C TRP A 109 10.75 10.16 -9.76
N GLU A 110 11.64 9.74 -8.88
CA GLU A 110 11.61 8.39 -8.31
C GLU A 110 10.41 8.31 -7.33
N LEU A 111 9.29 7.79 -7.81
CA LEU A 111 8.03 7.67 -7.07
C LEU A 111 7.67 6.24 -6.73
N ASP A 112 8.58 5.30 -6.93
CA ASP A 112 8.34 3.86 -6.76
C ASP A 112 7.94 3.49 -5.32
N ASP A 113 8.43 4.27 -4.35
CA ASP A 113 8.15 4.12 -2.94
C ASP A 113 6.87 4.83 -2.48
N ILE A 114 6.25 5.65 -3.35
CA ILE A 114 5.04 6.40 -2.98
C ILE A 114 3.81 5.57 -3.29
N LYS A 115 2.97 5.40 -2.29
CA LYS A 115 1.70 4.67 -2.37
C LYS A 115 0.52 5.60 -2.11
N VAL A 116 -0.62 5.26 -2.70
CA VAL A 116 -1.87 6.02 -2.61
C VAL A 116 -2.89 5.21 -1.82
N LEU A 117 -3.62 5.88 -0.94
CA LEU A 117 -4.83 5.36 -0.30
C LEU A 117 -5.98 6.33 -0.62
N GLU A 118 -7.07 5.78 -1.12
CA GLU A 118 -8.26 6.55 -1.50
C GLU A 118 -9.32 6.44 -0.39
N GLY A 119 -9.84 7.57 0.04
CA GLY A 119 -10.88 7.68 1.06
C GLY A 119 -11.70 8.95 0.87
N LYS A 120 -12.06 9.66 1.96
CA LYS A 120 -12.70 10.98 1.88
C LYS A 120 -11.86 12.00 1.11
N GLN A 121 -10.57 11.79 1.10
CA GLN A 121 -9.58 12.49 0.30
C GLN A 121 -8.48 11.51 -0.11
N THR A 122 -7.56 11.95 -0.95
CA THR A 122 -6.40 11.15 -1.33
C THR A 122 -5.30 11.28 -0.26
N TYR A 123 -4.74 10.16 0.15
CA TYR A 123 -3.64 10.07 1.09
C TYR A 123 -2.43 9.43 0.43
N LEU A 124 -1.26 10.01 0.66
CA LEU A 124 0.01 9.52 0.14
C LEU A 124 0.95 9.15 1.28
N TYR A 125 1.72 8.08 1.09
CA TYR A 125 2.79 7.68 2.00
C TYR A 125 3.94 7.03 1.22
N SER A 126 5.10 6.93 1.86
CA SER A 126 6.25 6.22 1.32
C SER A 126 6.41 4.88 2.04
N ASN A 127 6.42 3.77 1.29
CA ASN A 127 6.60 2.44 1.85
C ASN A 127 8.03 2.14 2.32
N ASP A 128 9.00 2.98 1.99
CA ASP A 128 10.36 2.91 2.53
C ASP A 128 10.43 3.33 4.01
N TYR A 129 9.51 4.20 4.44
CA TYR A 129 9.48 4.76 5.79
C TYR A 129 8.29 4.32 6.63
N MET A 130 7.24 3.80 6.00
CA MET A 130 6.02 3.38 6.67
C MET A 130 5.52 2.07 6.04
N THR A 131 5.30 1.03 6.84
CA THR A 131 4.74 -0.22 6.33
C THR A 131 3.30 -0.04 5.86
N ASP A 132 2.88 -0.80 4.87
CA ASP A 132 1.52 -0.76 4.32
C ASP A 132 0.46 -0.97 5.41
N THR A 133 0.71 -1.88 6.35
CA THR A 133 -0.18 -2.12 7.50
C THR A 133 -0.31 -0.89 8.39
N TYR A 134 0.79 -0.21 8.72
CA TYR A 134 0.73 0.99 9.53
C TYR A 134 0.09 2.16 8.77
N ALA A 135 0.38 2.29 7.47
CA ALA A 135 -0.26 3.29 6.61
C ALA A 135 -1.78 3.10 6.56
N HIS A 136 -2.24 1.85 6.46
CA HIS A 136 -3.66 1.53 6.52
C HIS A 136 -4.29 1.93 7.88
N TRP A 137 -3.61 1.66 8.99
CA TRP A 137 -4.10 2.09 10.31
C TRP A 137 -4.13 3.62 10.47
N ALA A 138 -3.12 4.31 9.97
CA ALA A 138 -3.09 5.77 9.97
C ALA A 138 -4.21 6.35 9.09
N PHE A 139 -4.49 5.71 7.95
CA PHE A 139 -5.59 6.06 7.07
C PHE A 139 -6.96 5.92 7.76
N LEU A 140 -7.22 4.79 8.42
CA LEU A 140 -8.46 4.58 9.19
C LEU A 140 -8.63 5.63 10.30
N ALA A 141 -7.55 6.00 10.96
CA ALA A 141 -7.57 7.05 11.99
C ALA A 141 -7.91 8.43 11.41
N GLU A 142 -7.36 8.77 10.24
CA GLU A 142 -7.65 10.05 9.57
C GLU A 142 -9.06 10.10 8.95
N GLU A 143 -9.59 8.96 8.49
CA GLU A 143 -10.97 8.84 8.01
C GLU A 143 -12.01 9.03 9.13
N GLY A 144 -11.64 8.76 10.38
CA GLY A 144 -12.47 9.01 11.54
C GLY A 144 -13.74 8.15 11.58
N ASP A 145 -13.74 6.96 10.97
CA ASP A 145 -14.76 5.93 11.16
C ASP A 145 -14.28 4.96 12.23
N ASP A 146 -14.62 5.26 13.47
CA ASP A 146 -14.16 4.49 14.64
C ASP A 146 -14.66 3.03 14.59
N VAL A 147 -15.89 2.81 14.10
CA VAL A 147 -16.47 1.46 13.97
C VAL A 147 -15.68 0.63 12.97
N LEU A 148 -15.46 1.17 11.78
CA LEU A 148 -14.67 0.51 10.76
C LEU A 148 -13.23 0.30 11.22
N THR A 149 -12.64 1.28 11.88
CA THR A 149 -11.30 1.21 12.45
C THR A 149 -11.14 0.02 13.40
N LEU A 150 -12.06 -0.17 14.36
CA LEU A 150 -12.03 -1.30 15.28
C LEU A 150 -12.15 -2.63 14.53
N VAL A 151 -13.12 -2.72 13.62
CA VAL A 151 -13.43 -3.94 12.86
C VAL A 151 -12.23 -4.37 12.00
N GLU A 152 -11.69 -3.46 11.22
CA GLU A 152 -10.57 -3.78 10.32
C GLU A 152 -9.30 -4.14 11.10
N ASN A 153 -9.00 -3.45 12.21
CA ASN A 153 -7.87 -3.82 13.07
C ASN A 153 -8.03 -5.23 13.65
N ALA A 154 -9.22 -5.58 14.14
CA ALA A 154 -9.49 -6.91 14.69
C ALA A 154 -9.36 -8.01 13.62
N ARG A 155 -9.83 -7.73 12.38
CA ARG A 155 -9.69 -8.64 11.24
C ARG A 155 -8.23 -8.80 10.82
N GLU A 156 -7.49 -7.71 10.68
CA GLU A 156 -6.09 -7.75 10.28
C GLU A 156 -5.19 -8.47 11.29
N GLU A 157 -5.34 -8.20 12.59
CA GLU A 157 -4.61 -8.92 13.63
C GLU A 157 -4.93 -10.42 13.61
N SER A 158 -6.20 -10.78 13.41
CA SER A 158 -6.62 -12.17 13.31
C SER A 158 -6.10 -12.85 12.05
N ARG A 159 -5.99 -12.15 10.93
CA ARG A 159 -5.57 -12.66 9.62
C ARG A 159 -4.04 -12.73 9.48
N LEU A 160 -3.35 -11.61 9.76
CA LEU A 160 -1.92 -11.48 9.51
C LEU A 160 -1.06 -12.13 10.59
N TYR A 161 -1.47 -12.03 11.84
CA TYR A 161 -0.68 -12.49 12.98
C TYR A 161 -1.31 -13.68 13.72
N PRO A 162 -2.31 -14.35 13.17
CA PRO A 162 -3.28 -15.32 13.76
C PRO A 162 -3.43 -15.20 15.29
N ARG A 163 -3.75 -13.98 15.77
CA ARG A 163 -3.92 -13.71 17.20
C ARG A 163 -5.07 -12.72 17.43
N PRO A 164 -5.72 -12.76 18.60
CA PRO A 164 -6.70 -11.75 18.95
C PRO A 164 -5.99 -10.42 19.27
N MET A 165 -6.63 -9.30 18.93
CA MET A 165 -6.16 -7.94 19.18
C MET A 165 -6.47 -7.52 20.62
N LEU A 166 -5.46 -7.12 21.38
CA LEU A 166 -5.68 -6.57 22.72
C LEU A 166 -6.44 -5.23 22.63
N THR A 167 -7.54 -5.08 23.39
CA THR A 167 -8.40 -3.88 23.31
C THR A 167 -7.63 -2.59 23.58
N THR A 168 -6.70 -2.61 24.55
CA THR A 168 -5.87 -1.45 24.88
C THR A 168 -4.84 -1.09 23.82
N SER A 169 -4.64 -1.90 22.77
CA SER A 169 -3.78 -1.53 21.64
C SER A 169 -4.29 -0.27 20.91
N LEU A 170 -5.62 -0.06 20.90
CA LEU A 170 -6.25 1.13 20.33
C LEU A 170 -5.93 2.43 21.12
N SER A 171 -5.42 2.32 22.34
CA SER A 171 -4.94 3.49 23.09
C SER A 171 -3.55 3.97 22.66
N ASN A 172 -2.87 3.21 21.80
CA ASN A 172 -1.56 3.58 21.23
C ASN A 172 -1.73 4.34 19.91
N LYS A 173 -0.59 4.80 19.37
CA LYS A 173 -0.57 5.34 17.99
C LYS A 173 -1.08 4.31 17.00
N PRO A 174 -1.78 4.73 15.96
CA PRO A 174 -2.13 6.11 15.61
C PRO A 174 -3.41 6.63 16.30
N TYR A 175 -4.20 5.81 16.98
CA TYR A 175 -5.58 6.11 17.39
C TYR A 175 -5.68 6.95 18.68
N HIS A 176 -4.91 6.59 19.73
CA HIS A 176 -4.94 7.25 21.06
C HIS A 176 -6.33 7.25 21.74
N TRP A 177 -7.12 6.19 21.54
CA TRP A 177 -8.47 6.11 22.12
C TRP A 177 -8.43 5.93 23.62
N SER A 178 -9.37 6.56 24.30
CA SER A 178 -9.64 6.29 25.73
C SER A 178 -10.36 4.96 25.91
N ALA A 179 -10.34 4.42 27.13
CA ALA A 179 -11.06 3.20 27.45
C ALA A 179 -12.58 3.35 27.22
N GLU A 180 -13.11 4.53 27.54
CA GLU A 180 -14.51 4.87 27.32
C GLU A 180 -14.88 4.91 25.84
N GLN A 181 -13.99 5.44 24.99
CA GLN A 181 -14.18 5.46 23.54
C GLN A 181 -14.17 4.06 22.97
N ILE A 182 -13.22 3.21 23.38
CA ILE A 182 -13.16 1.79 22.96
C ILE A 182 -14.48 1.08 23.28
N GLU A 183 -15.01 1.26 24.50
CA GLU A 183 -16.26 0.65 24.90
C GLU A 183 -17.46 1.17 24.09
N GLN A 184 -17.54 2.49 23.85
CA GLN A 184 -18.60 3.10 23.05
C GLN A 184 -18.58 2.59 21.61
N VAL A 185 -17.39 2.50 21.00
CA VAL A 185 -17.24 1.98 19.64
C VAL A 185 -17.61 0.51 19.59
N TRP A 186 -17.21 -0.29 20.58
CA TRP A 186 -17.61 -1.69 20.67
C TRP A 186 -19.13 -1.86 20.77
N GLN A 187 -19.80 -1.06 21.58
CA GLN A 187 -21.27 -1.05 21.64
C GLN A 187 -21.89 -0.70 20.28
N ALA A 188 -21.36 0.30 19.57
CA ALA A 188 -21.81 0.65 18.23
C ALA A 188 -21.61 -0.49 17.21
N VAL A 189 -20.51 -1.23 17.29
CA VAL A 189 -20.28 -2.43 16.45
C VAL A 189 -21.36 -3.47 16.71
N GLN A 190 -21.66 -3.74 17.99
CA GLN A 190 -22.69 -4.71 18.37
C GLN A 190 -24.10 -4.29 17.93
N GLU A 191 -24.46 -3.01 18.17
CA GLU A 191 -25.78 -2.46 17.80
C GLU A 191 -26.01 -2.43 16.29
N SER A 192 -24.94 -2.21 15.50
CA SER A 192 -25.05 -2.20 14.04
C SER A 192 -25.47 -3.54 13.47
N GLY A 193 -25.08 -4.64 14.10
CA GLY A 193 -25.29 -6.01 13.60
C GLY A 193 -24.64 -6.31 12.26
N ALA A 194 -23.84 -5.37 11.73
CA ALA A 194 -23.20 -5.50 10.41
C ALA A 194 -21.95 -6.39 10.44
N TYR A 195 -21.35 -6.60 11.61
CA TYR A 195 -20.07 -7.28 11.78
C TYR A 195 -20.16 -8.50 12.72
N PRO A 196 -20.94 -9.54 12.35
CA PRO A 196 -21.19 -10.69 13.21
C PRO A 196 -19.95 -11.56 13.44
N ASP A 197 -18.91 -11.37 12.62
CA ASP A 197 -17.62 -12.04 12.74
C ASP A 197 -16.76 -11.49 13.86
N ILE A 198 -17.00 -10.24 14.30
CA ILE A 198 -16.21 -9.62 15.35
C ILE A 198 -16.76 -10.00 16.73
N LYS A 199 -15.87 -10.58 17.54
CA LYS A 199 -16.19 -11.02 18.90
C LYS A 199 -15.12 -10.59 19.88
N THR A 200 -15.44 -10.77 21.17
CA THR A 200 -14.49 -10.56 22.28
C THR A 200 -14.16 -11.86 22.98
N CYS A 201 -12.95 -11.93 23.52
CA CYS A 201 -12.57 -12.94 24.51
C CYS A 201 -11.70 -12.28 25.59
N GLY A 202 -11.67 -12.89 26.78
CA GLY A 202 -10.89 -12.41 27.93
C GLY A 202 -9.85 -13.43 28.38
N ALA A 203 -8.73 -12.94 28.90
CA ALA A 203 -7.74 -13.73 29.63
C ALA A 203 -8.05 -13.72 31.15
N SER A 204 -7.45 -14.66 31.89
CA SER A 204 -7.69 -14.81 33.34
C SER A 204 -7.20 -13.64 34.20
N ASN A 205 -6.26 -12.83 33.66
CA ASN A 205 -5.80 -11.60 34.31
C ASN A 205 -6.73 -10.39 34.12
N GLY A 206 -7.81 -10.53 33.34
CA GLY A 206 -8.81 -9.49 33.07
C GLY A 206 -8.61 -8.75 31.74
N ASP A 207 -7.51 -9.01 30.99
CA ASP A 207 -7.31 -8.43 29.69
C ASP A 207 -8.41 -8.87 28.71
N GLN A 208 -8.89 -7.92 27.91
CA GLN A 208 -9.91 -8.14 26.91
C GLN A 208 -9.31 -8.04 25.51
N TYR A 209 -9.84 -8.83 24.58
CA TYR A 209 -9.36 -8.92 23.20
C TYR A 209 -10.54 -8.91 22.23
N PHE A 210 -10.32 -8.31 21.04
CA PHE A 210 -11.17 -8.43 19.87
C PHE A 210 -10.58 -9.46 18.90
N TYR A 211 -11.41 -10.18 18.18
CA TYR A 211 -10.97 -11.08 17.11
C TYR A 211 -12.08 -11.29 16.07
N SER A 212 -11.70 -11.74 14.87
CA SER A 212 -12.64 -12.14 13.84
C SER A 212 -12.76 -13.66 13.78
N THR A 213 -14.00 -14.14 13.80
CA THR A 213 -14.31 -15.59 13.68
C THR A 213 -14.05 -16.13 12.26
N ASP A 214 -13.84 -15.27 11.29
CA ASP A 214 -13.46 -15.67 9.94
C ASP A 214 -12.04 -16.26 9.89
N TYR A 215 -11.19 -15.87 10.85
CA TYR A 215 -9.78 -16.28 10.90
C TYR A 215 -9.42 -17.08 12.15
N LEU A 216 -10.12 -16.90 13.27
CA LEU A 216 -9.84 -17.56 14.53
C LEU A 216 -11.11 -18.19 15.10
N SER A 217 -11.03 -19.45 15.50
CA SER A 217 -12.10 -20.05 16.31
C SER A 217 -12.12 -19.46 17.73
N ASP A 218 -13.28 -19.49 18.39
CA ASP A 218 -13.47 -19.00 19.77
C ASP A 218 -12.47 -19.67 20.74
N ALA A 219 -12.19 -20.96 20.54
CA ALA A 219 -11.24 -21.71 21.39
C ALA A 219 -9.80 -21.26 21.17
N GLN A 220 -9.40 -21.01 19.91
CA GLN A 220 -8.07 -20.51 19.57
C GLN A 220 -7.87 -19.10 20.11
N ALA A 221 -8.84 -18.18 19.88
CA ALA A 221 -8.77 -16.81 20.36
C ALA A 221 -8.59 -16.77 21.88
N LYS A 222 -9.37 -17.57 22.63
CA LYS A 222 -9.27 -17.65 24.09
C LYS A 222 -7.93 -18.23 24.58
N ALA A 223 -7.43 -19.28 23.94
CA ALA A 223 -6.16 -19.88 24.30
C ALA A 223 -4.99 -18.91 24.04
N LEU A 224 -5.03 -18.21 22.91
CA LEU A 224 -4.02 -17.21 22.58
C LEU A 224 -4.08 -15.99 23.49
N ALA A 225 -5.29 -15.52 23.86
CA ALA A 225 -5.44 -14.44 24.83
C ALA A 225 -4.80 -14.81 26.17
N GLU A 226 -5.08 -16.01 26.68
CA GLU A 226 -4.46 -16.51 27.91
C GLU A 226 -2.94 -16.61 27.80
N TRP A 227 -2.45 -17.16 26.69
CA TRP A 227 -1.00 -17.29 26.47
C TRP A 227 -0.30 -15.93 26.41
N TYR A 228 -0.86 -14.95 25.65
CA TYR A 228 -0.24 -13.63 25.51
C TYR A 228 -0.28 -12.81 26.78
N SER A 229 -1.33 -12.93 27.60
CA SER A 229 -1.53 -12.13 28.82
C SER A 229 -0.90 -12.76 30.06
N VAL A 230 -0.81 -14.09 30.14
CA VAL A 230 -0.48 -14.80 31.39
C VAL A 230 0.64 -15.80 31.20
N GLU A 231 0.45 -16.85 30.37
CA GLU A 231 1.33 -18.02 30.35
C GLU A 231 2.76 -17.69 29.91
N ARG A 232 2.93 -16.83 28.91
CA ARG A 232 4.26 -16.44 28.41
C ARG A 232 5.13 -15.77 29.47
N TYR A 233 4.55 -15.16 30.49
CA TYR A 233 5.24 -14.52 31.60
C TYR A 233 5.50 -15.47 32.78
N MET A 234 4.79 -16.61 32.83
CA MET A 234 5.00 -17.64 33.83
C MET A 234 6.11 -18.63 33.46
N SER A 235 6.52 -18.65 32.19
CA SER A 235 7.50 -19.62 31.65
C SER A 235 8.95 -19.14 31.77
N VAL A 236 9.27 -18.23 32.69
CA VAL A 236 10.63 -17.71 32.91
C VAL A 236 11.25 -18.31 34.18
#